data_555fc9650d8e85efee3730b11952fe60
#
_entry.id   555fc9650d8e85efee3730b11952fe60
#
_cell.length_a   1.000
_cell.length_b   1.000
_cell.length_c   1.000
_cell.angle_alpha   90.00
_cell.angle_beta   90.00
_cell.angle_gamma   90.00
#
_symmetry.space_group_name_H-M   'P 1'
#
loop_
_entity.id
_entity.type
_entity.pdbx_description
1 polymer ?
#
loop_
_entity_poly.entity_id
_entity_poly.type
_entity_poly.pdbx_seq_one_letter_code
_entity_poly.pdbx_strand_id
1 'polypeptide(L)'
;FASKNNLSLNFKNPFKNFTVNESYETISWYLTVLTRWFDYNDTFLAKEWAHPSDNFGAIFSYFYKNDKYKFIDFANALTKAYEIQGSLCLGTSLNKLGYDHVFYVKIASGSVFSHLVNKGDANATRRTVNNILLDGPSLRAYRHFPNVGKRKSWAAADASKRGIELSIISSYQDEIYESVQNEDKWGFETNFLDNSELGFGKDLNNWVIQNVLFKVLFPAEFHGQSAVEAAIELSDEFNQNINKLEKVNIYTHEPAVRIISNKDILKNASDRDHSLEYMVAAALLYGDLKYEMYEESFQGFEKINNLRKKIFVTEEPQFTKDYYNFSKRHISNSIEIVYNDNSISEKITIENPIGHPSRRAEAVPLMKEKFLRNVKSIFDTEKASEVWDKIINLKKDDNLNVFFNILIENE
;
A
#
# COMPACT_ATOMS: atom_id res chain seq x y z
N PHE A 1 18.74 4.17 9.80
CA PHE A 1 18.47 3.61 11.15
C PHE A 1 19.51 2.57 11.52
N ALA A 2 19.73 1.55 10.71
CA ALA A 2 20.68 0.48 10.96
C ALA A 2 22.12 1.00 11.13
N SER A 3 22.59 1.86 10.25
CA SER A 3 23.95 2.44 10.29
C SER A 3 24.22 3.27 11.55
N LYS A 4 23.20 3.93 12.10
CA LYS A 4 23.32 4.74 13.32
C LYS A 4 23.38 3.90 14.61
N ASN A 5 22.91 2.66 14.56
CA ASN A 5 22.81 1.77 15.71
C ASN A 5 23.80 0.60 15.65
N ASN A 6 24.79 0.67 14.75
CA ASN A 6 25.78 -0.42 14.53
C ASN A 6 25.12 -1.80 14.25
N LEU A 7 23.93 -1.82 13.68
CA LEU A 7 23.29 -3.05 13.28
C LEU A 7 23.94 -3.55 11.99
N SER A 8 24.55 -4.71 12.06
CA SER A 8 25.08 -5.40 10.87
C SER A 8 23.91 -5.99 10.08
N LEU A 9 23.44 -5.26 9.06
CA LEU A 9 22.38 -5.74 8.17
C LEU A 9 22.96 -6.31 6.88
N ASN A 10 22.43 -7.45 6.47
CA ASN A 10 22.71 -8.02 5.15
C ASN A 10 21.79 -7.34 4.13
N PHE A 11 22.33 -6.38 3.38
CA PHE A 11 21.56 -5.68 2.34
C PHE A 11 21.44 -6.50 1.04
N LYS A 12 22.23 -7.57 0.89
CA LYS A 12 22.12 -8.48 -0.27
C LYS A 12 20.93 -9.42 -0.15
N ASN A 13 20.68 -9.90 1.07
CA ASN A 13 19.48 -10.71 1.33
C ASN A 13 18.81 -10.24 2.63
N PRO A 14 17.72 -9.47 2.52
CA PRO A 14 17.01 -8.92 3.67
C PRO A 14 16.49 -9.98 4.66
N PHE A 15 16.15 -11.18 4.18
CA PHE A 15 15.66 -12.28 5.01
C PHE A 15 16.73 -12.91 5.89
N LYS A 16 18.03 -12.65 5.62
CA LYS A 16 19.15 -13.07 6.49
C LYS A 16 19.39 -12.13 7.68
N ASN A 17 18.63 -11.05 7.81
CA ASN A 17 18.79 -10.09 8.91
C ASN A 17 18.07 -10.48 10.20
N PHE A 18 17.34 -11.57 10.21
CA PHE A 18 16.69 -12.10 11.39
C PHE A 18 16.81 -13.62 11.44
N THR A 19 16.75 -14.15 12.65
CA THR A 19 16.79 -15.57 12.94
C THR A 19 15.49 -16.02 13.58
N VAL A 20 15.29 -17.33 13.74
CA VAL A 20 14.17 -17.89 14.49
C VAL A 20 14.14 -17.46 15.95
N ASN A 21 15.25 -16.95 16.48
CA ASN A 21 15.35 -16.42 17.85
C ASN A 21 14.85 -14.99 17.99
N GLU A 22 14.73 -14.22 16.87
CA GLU A 22 14.15 -12.90 16.93
C GLU A 22 12.69 -12.95 17.35
N SER A 23 12.19 -11.87 17.97
CA SER A 23 10.76 -11.81 18.33
C SER A 23 9.87 -11.71 17.09
N TYR A 24 8.63 -12.15 17.20
CA TYR A 24 7.61 -12.00 16.14
C TYR A 24 7.45 -10.54 15.72
N GLU A 25 7.46 -9.65 16.72
CA GLU A 25 7.31 -8.21 16.56
C GLU A 25 8.45 -7.60 15.74
N THR A 26 9.69 -8.04 16.00
CA THR A 26 10.88 -7.57 15.29
C THR A 26 10.84 -7.98 13.82
N ILE A 27 10.54 -9.26 13.55
CA ILE A 27 10.41 -9.79 12.19
C ILE A 27 9.28 -9.06 11.44
N SER A 28 8.12 -8.93 12.08
CA SER A 28 6.96 -8.24 11.51
C SER A 28 7.28 -6.80 11.14
N TRP A 29 7.84 -6.04 12.08
CA TRP A 29 8.20 -4.63 11.85
C TRP A 29 9.15 -4.48 10.67
N TYR A 30 10.21 -5.28 10.64
CA TYR A 30 11.23 -5.21 9.61
C TYR A 30 10.65 -5.51 8.21
N LEU A 31 9.91 -6.61 8.07
CA LEU A 31 9.33 -7.00 6.79
C LEU A 31 8.25 -6.03 6.31
N THR A 32 7.43 -5.51 7.21
CA THR A 32 6.39 -4.53 6.84
C THR A 32 7.02 -3.19 6.43
N VAL A 33 8.12 -2.75 7.07
CA VAL A 33 8.88 -1.58 6.58
C VAL A 33 9.37 -1.79 5.17
N LEU A 34 9.98 -2.94 4.86
CA LEU A 34 10.46 -3.25 3.51
C LEU A 34 9.31 -3.27 2.50
N THR A 35 8.18 -3.85 2.86
CA THR A 35 6.99 -3.90 2.00
C THR A 35 6.48 -2.49 1.64
N ARG A 36 6.53 -1.54 2.61
CA ARG A 36 5.93 -0.20 2.46
C ARG A 36 6.87 0.89 2.00
N TRP A 37 8.18 0.67 1.99
CA TRP A 37 9.16 1.75 1.88
C TRP A 37 8.99 2.64 0.65
N PHE A 38 8.77 2.06 -0.51
CA PHE A 38 8.61 2.77 -1.78
C PHE A 38 7.14 3.00 -2.18
N ASP A 39 6.18 2.71 -1.30
CA ASP A 39 4.77 2.75 -1.65
C ASP A 39 4.45 1.96 -2.96
N TYR A 40 5.11 0.81 -3.14
CA TYR A 40 5.05 0.01 -4.36
C TYR A 40 4.40 -1.36 -4.15
N ASN A 41 3.81 -1.58 -2.98
CA ASN A 41 2.99 -2.74 -2.66
C ASN A 41 1.55 -2.57 -3.17
N ASP A 42 0.71 -3.57 -2.91
CA ASP A 42 -0.69 -3.55 -3.31
C ASP A 42 -1.51 -2.41 -2.67
N THR A 43 -2.71 -2.20 -3.18
CA THR A 43 -3.64 -1.19 -2.67
C THR A 43 -5.06 -1.72 -2.71
N PHE A 44 -5.89 -1.33 -1.77
CA PHE A 44 -7.32 -1.57 -1.77
C PHE A 44 -8.04 -0.24 -1.50
N LEU A 45 -8.87 0.18 -2.46
CA LEU A 45 -9.58 1.47 -2.41
C LEU A 45 -11.06 1.25 -2.13
N ALA A 46 -11.57 1.92 -1.09
CA ALA A 46 -12.96 1.86 -0.67
C ALA A 46 -13.36 3.19 0.00
N LYS A 47 -14.25 3.18 1.02
CA LYS A 47 -14.47 4.37 1.87
C LYS A 47 -13.19 4.79 2.60
N GLU A 48 -12.39 3.80 3.02
CA GLU A 48 -11.01 3.96 3.48
C GLU A 48 -10.05 3.29 2.51
N TRP A 49 -8.78 3.66 2.54
CA TRP A 49 -7.72 3.11 1.69
C TRP A 49 -6.79 2.23 2.52
N ALA A 50 -6.36 1.14 1.94
CA ALA A 50 -5.51 0.18 2.60
C ALA A 50 -4.44 -0.38 1.67
N HIS A 51 -3.45 -0.99 2.31
CA HIS A 51 -2.44 -1.81 1.67
C HIS A 51 -2.44 -3.17 2.38
N PRO A 52 -3.26 -4.13 1.93
CA PRO A 52 -3.44 -5.39 2.66
C PRO A 52 -2.16 -6.20 2.84
N SER A 53 -1.17 -6.05 1.96
CA SER A 53 0.17 -6.65 2.13
C SER A 53 0.95 -6.10 3.33
N ASP A 54 0.50 -5.02 3.97
CA ASP A 54 1.06 -4.54 5.24
C ASP A 54 0.94 -5.59 6.37
N ASN A 55 0.03 -6.56 6.22
CA ASN A 55 -0.12 -7.68 7.15
C ASN A 55 0.90 -8.81 6.90
N PHE A 56 1.63 -8.79 5.78
CA PHE A 56 2.54 -9.86 5.41
C PHE A 56 3.57 -10.16 6.51
N GLY A 57 4.20 -9.12 7.06
CA GLY A 57 5.23 -9.27 8.09
C GLY A 57 4.73 -9.98 9.34
N ALA A 58 3.50 -9.68 9.82
CA ALA A 58 2.92 -10.33 10.98
C ALA A 58 2.65 -11.82 10.73
N ILE A 59 2.02 -12.14 9.60
CA ILE A 59 1.69 -13.53 9.25
C ILE A 59 2.96 -14.33 8.98
N PHE A 60 3.91 -13.76 8.22
CA PHE A 60 5.20 -14.39 7.95
C PHE A 60 5.95 -14.72 9.26
N SER A 61 5.99 -13.80 10.24
CA SER A 61 6.73 -13.99 11.48
C SER A 61 6.27 -15.23 12.26
N TYR A 62 4.96 -15.48 12.31
CA TYR A 62 4.41 -16.67 12.95
C TYR A 62 4.86 -17.95 12.24
N PHE A 63 4.67 -18.03 10.94
CA PHE A 63 4.95 -19.23 10.18
C PHE A 63 6.46 -19.50 10.03
N TYR A 64 7.29 -18.46 9.95
CA TYR A 64 8.74 -18.58 9.91
C TYR A 64 9.32 -19.27 11.16
N LYS A 65 8.67 -19.07 12.30
CA LYS A 65 9.07 -19.70 13.58
C LYS A 65 8.39 -21.05 13.83
N ASN A 66 7.52 -21.52 12.94
CA ASN A 66 6.70 -22.73 13.07
C ASN A 66 6.68 -23.50 11.75
N ASP A 67 7.63 -24.39 11.57
CA ASP A 67 7.97 -25.07 10.30
C ASP A 67 7.06 -26.22 9.85
N LYS A 68 6.05 -26.59 10.63
CA LYS A 68 5.19 -27.76 10.41
C LYS A 68 3.97 -27.53 9.51
N TYR A 69 3.85 -26.34 8.93
CA TYR A 69 2.70 -25.92 8.14
C TYR A 69 2.93 -26.14 6.65
N LYS A 70 1.82 -26.18 5.89
CA LYS A 70 1.81 -26.17 4.44
C LYS A 70 1.72 -24.73 3.91
N PHE A 71 2.09 -24.53 2.65
CA PHE A 71 1.98 -23.23 1.98
C PHE A 71 0.54 -22.69 2.01
N ILE A 72 -0.47 -23.57 1.88
CA ILE A 72 -1.88 -23.17 1.94
C ILE A 72 -2.27 -22.58 3.30
N ASP A 73 -1.68 -23.03 4.40
CA ASP A 73 -1.99 -22.50 5.73
C ASP A 73 -1.54 -21.05 5.85
N PHE A 74 -0.35 -20.75 5.35
CA PHE A 74 0.17 -19.37 5.26
C PHE A 74 -0.69 -18.50 4.34
N ALA A 75 -1.00 -18.98 3.13
CA ALA A 75 -1.81 -18.27 2.15
C ALA A 75 -3.22 -17.96 2.70
N ASN A 76 -3.86 -18.92 3.38
CA ASN A 76 -5.15 -18.72 4.02
C ASN A 76 -5.10 -17.70 5.15
N ALA A 77 -4.08 -17.73 6.00
CA ALA A 77 -3.92 -16.76 7.08
C ALA A 77 -3.72 -15.35 6.53
N LEU A 78 -2.87 -15.20 5.51
CA LEU A 78 -2.67 -13.92 4.84
C LEU A 78 -3.96 -13.41 4.17
N THR A 79 -4.70 -14.28 3.47
CA THR A 79 -5.99 -13.95 2.86
C THR A 79 -7.00 -13.47 3.92
N LYS A 80 -7.08 -14.11 5.10
CA LYS A 80 -7.94 -13.66 6.20
C LYS A 80 -7.59 -12.24 6.66
N ALA A 81 -6.30 -11.92 6.77
CA ALA A 81 -5.88 -10.57 7.14
C ALA A 81 -6.29 -9.54 6.06
N TYR A 82 -6.16 -9.89 4.78
CA TYR A 82 -6.66 -9.06 3.67
C TYR A 82 -8.17 -8.80 3.77
N GLU A 83 -8.95 -9.87 4.02
CA GLU A 83 -10.41 -9.75 4.12
C GLU A 83 -10.85 -8.90 5.31
N ILE A 84 -10.24 -9.08 6.49
CA ILE A 84 -10.54 -8.27 7.67
C ILE A 84 -10.24 -6.79 7.37
N GLN A 85 -9.04 -6.48 6.91
CA GLN A 85 -8.64 -5.10 6.65
C GLN A 85 -9.50 -4.44 5.58
N GLY A 86 -9.68 -5.10 4.45
CA GLY A 86 -10.42 -4.53 3.32
C GLY A 86 -11.92 -4.41 3.60
N SER A 87 -12.52 -5.34 4.33
CA SER A 87 -13.93 -5.27 4.71
C SER A 87 -14.20 -4.13 5.70
N LEU A 88 -13.28 -3.85 6.65
CA LEU A 88 -13.33 -2.65 7.50
C LEU A 88 -13.21 -1.37 6.67
N CYS A 89 -12.36 -1.35 5.65
CA CYS A 89 -12.24 -0.21 4.72
C CYS A 89 -13.53 0.05 3.92
N LEU A 90 -14.29 -0.98 3.60
CA LEU A 90 -15.61 -0.85 2.97
C LEU A 90 -16.65 -0.27 3.93
N GLY A 91 -16.57 -0.61 5.22
CA GLY A 91 -17.51 -0.19 6.26
C GLY A 91 -17.33 1.28 6.66
N THR A 92 -16.14 1.64 7.10
CA THR A 92 -15.89 2.90 7.82
C THR A 92 -14.64 3.63 7.31
N SER A 93 -14.72 4.96 7.23
CA SER A 93 -13.61 5.83 6.80
C SER A 93 -12.97 6.53 8.00
N LEU A 94 -11.76 6.14 8.35
CA LEU A 94 -10.96 6.77 9.41
C LEU A 94 -10.35 8.11 8.94
N ASN A 95 -9.94 8.20 7.68
CA ASN A 95 -9.28 9.40 7.16
C ASN A 95 -10.16 10.65 7.20
N LYS A 96 -11.49 10.51 7.04
CA LYS A 96 -12.44 11.63 7.17
C LYS A 96 -12.51 12.19 8.59
N LEU A 97 -12.16 11.37 9.57
CA LEU A 97 -12.15 11.71 11.00
C LEU A 97 -10.74 12.11 11.49
N GLY A 98 -9.75 12.18 10.59
CA GLY A 98 -8.39 12.57 10.94
C GLY A 98 -7.50 11.43 11.46
N TYR A 99 -7.96 10.19 11.41
CA TYR A 99 -7.22 9.01 11.84
C TYR A 99 -6.61 8.25 10.67
N ASP A 100 -5.59 7.45 10.99
CA ASP A 100 -4.83 6.71 9.99
C ASP A 100 -5.38 5.30 9.75
N HIS A 101 -5.47 4.91 8.48
CA HIS A 101 -5.92 3.60 8.04
C HIS A 101 -5.08 2.42 8.58
N VAL A 102 -3.84 2.66 9.04
CA VAL A 102 -3.01 1.62 9.64
C VAL A 102 -3.61 1.03 10.92
N PHE A 103 -4.63 1.67 11.48
CA PHE A 103 -5.43 1.06 12.54
C PHE A 103 -6.07 -0.26 12.10
N TYR A 104 -6.53 -0.35 10.86
CA TYR A 104 -7.07 -1.59 10.32
C TYR A 104 -5.99 -2.66 10.08
N VAL A 105 -4.73 -2.26 9.86
CA VAL A 105 -3.59 -3.19 9.89
C VAL A 105 -3.41 -3.76 11.31
N LYS A 106 -3.50 -2.90 12.34
CA LYS A 106 -3.41 -3.34 13.75
C LYS A 106 -4.47 -4.38 14.07
N ILE A 107 -5.73 -4.14 13.66
CA ILE A 107 -6.85 -5.08 13.86
C ILE A 107 -6.60 -6.39 13.08
N ALA A 108 -6.33 -6.31 11.79
CA ALA A 108 -6.22 -7.48 10.94
C ALA A 108 -5.01 -8.37 11.32
N SER A 109 -3.83 -7.76 11.45
CA SER A 109 -2.62 -8.46 11.90
C SER A 109 -2.80 -9.07 13.29
N GLY A 110 -3.32 -8.28 14.25
CA GLY A 110 -3.52 -8.75 15.62
C GLY A 110 -4.54 -9.88 15.72
N SER A 111 -5.68 -9.77 15.04
CA SER A 111 -6.72 -10.79 15.07
C SER A 111 -6.25 -12.13 14.48
N VAL A 112 -5.60 -12.09 13.30
CA VAL A 112 -5.12 -13.32 12.66
C VAL A 112 -3.95 -13.91 13.43
N PHE A 113 -3.03 -13.09 13.92
CA PHE A 113 -1.91 -13.56 14.75
C PHE A 113 -2.42 -14.20 16.06
N SER A 114 -3.39 -13.56 16.73
CA SER A 114 -4.03 -14.12 17.94
C SER A 114 -4.68 -15.48 17.67
N HIS A 115 -5.43 -15.59 16.58
CA HIS A 115 -6.03 -16.85 16.16
C HIS A 115 -4.98 -17.97 15.96
N LEU A 116 -3.84 -17.64 15.37
CA LEU A 116 -2.76 -18.59 15.12
C LEU A 116 -2.06 -19.02 16.41
N VAL A 117 -1.63 -18.07 17.23
CA VAL A 117 -0.85 -18.35 18.45
C VAL A 117 -1.70 -19.03 19.54
N ASN A 118 -2.99 -18.69 19.61
CA ASN A 118 -3.94 -19.27 20.56
C ASN A 118 -4.72 -20.47 19.98
N LYS A 119 -4.25 -21.06 18.87
CA LYS A 119 -4.83 -22.29 18.28
C LYS A 119 -6.33 -22.19 18.00
N GLY A 120 -6.80 -21.05 17.57
CA GLY A 120 -8.20 -20.83 17.21
C GLY A 120 -9.11 -20.39 18.36
N ASP A 121 -8.58 -20.07 19.54
CA ASP A 121 -9.39 -19.54 20.66
C ASP A 121 -10.02 -18.20 20.27
N ALA A 122 -11.35 -18.20 20.15
CA ALA A 122 -12.13 -17.03 19.80
C ALA A 122 -12.11 -15.96 20.91
N ASN A 123 -12.07 -16.38 22.19
CA ASN A 123 -12.03 -15.46 23.32
C ASN A 123 -10.68 -14.73 23.39
N ALA A 124 -9.57 -15.41 23.13
CA ALA A 124 -8.27 -14.77 23.03
C ALA A 124 -8.23 -13.75 21.89
N THR A 125 -8.82 -14.09 20.74
CA THR A 125 -8.94 -13.14 19.60
C THR A 125 -9.83 -11.95 19.98
N ARG A 126 -10.95 -12.16 20.67
CA ARG A 126 -11.84 -11.11 21.16
C ARG A 126 -11.11 -10.16 22.14
N ARG A 127 -10.37 -10.69 23.11
CA ARG A 127 -9.52 -9.89 24.01
C ARG A 127 -8.50 -9.05 23.25
N THR A 128 -7.89 -9.65 22.22
CA THR A 128 -6.94 -8.92 21.36
C THR A 128 -7.61 -7.73 20.67
N VAL A 129 -8.78 -7.93 20.07
CA VAL A 129 -9.53 -6.84 19.43
C VAL A 129 -9.95 -5.78 20.45
N ASN A 130 -10.42 -6.18 21.64
CA ASN A 130 -10.74 -5.25 22.72
C ASN A 130 -9.53 -4.35 23.07
N ASN A 131 -8.35 -4.93 23.27
CA ASN A 131 -7.14 -4.18 23.59
C ASN A 131 -6.70 -3.26 22.43
N ILE A 132 -6.92 -3.67 21.18
CA ILE A 132 -6.65 -2.83 20.02
C ILE A 132 -7.58 -1.62 19.96
N LEU A 133 -8.87 -1.80 20.27
CA LEU A 133 -9.85 -0.71 20.34
C LEU A 133 -9.50 0.27 21.45
N LEU A 134 -9.12 -0.22 22.65
CA LEU A 134 -8.67 0.62 23.77
C LEU A 134 -7.42 1.42 23.45
N ASP A 135 -6.49 0.85 22.65
CA ASP A 135 -5.27 1.52 22.19
C ASP A 135 -5.57 2.64 21.17
N GLY A 136 -6.66 2.55 20.47
CA GLY A 136 -7.14 3.52 19.50
C GLY A 136 -6.29 3.64 18.23
N PRO A 137 -6.71 4.50 17.29
CA PRO A 137 -6.01 4.79 16.05
C PRO A 137 -4.96 5.90 16.24
N SER A 138 -3.91 5.89 15.41
CA SER A 138 -3.00 7.02 15.32
C SER A 138 -3.57 8.17 14.50
N LEU A 139 -3.12 9.40 14.79
CA LEU A 139 -3.47 10.58 13.98
C LEU A 139 -2.85 10.51 12.59
N ARG A 140 -3.57 11.04 11.60
CA ARG A 140 -3.16 11.09 10.20
C ARG A 140 -2.29 12.32 9.84
N ALA A 141 -2.08 13.26 10.74
CA ALA A 141 -1.42 14.54 10.48
C ALA A 141 -0.08 14.42 9.72
N TYR A 142 0.68 13.35 9.94
CA TYR A 142 1.97 13.10 9.29
C TYR A 142 1.89 12.67 7.81
N ARG A 143 0.69 12.53 7.25
CA ARG A 143 0.44 12.25 5.82
C ARG A 143 0.04 13.50 5.04
N HIS A 144 -0.07 14.64 5.71
CA HIS A 144 -0.49 15.89 5.10
C HIS A 144 0.56 16.98 5.28
N PHE A 145 0.66 17.85 4.27
CA PHE A 145 1.48 19.06 4.36
C PHE A 145 1.11 19.87 5.62
N PRO A 146 2.07 20.45 6.35
CA PRO A 146 3.52 20.43 6.13
C PRO A 146 4.29 19.28 6.81
N ASN A 147 3.61 18.25 7.31
CA ASN A 147 4.14 17.26 8.24
C ASN A 147 4.54 15.93 7.57
N VAL A 148 4.43 15.83 6.23
CA VAL A 148 4.76 14.59 5.52
C VAL A 148 6.22 14.19 5.74
N GLY A 149 6.44 12.92 6.06
CA GLY A 149 7.78 12.41 6.34
C GLY A 149 7.86 10.88 6.39
N LYS A 150 9.03 10.37 6.77
CA LYS A 150 9.35 8.93 6.76
C LYS A 150 8.41 8.05 7.60
N ARG A 151 7.66 8.62 8.57
CA ARG A 151 6.63 7.87 9.32
C ARG A 151 5.61 7.21 8.38
N LYS A 152 5.29 7.84 7.26
CA LYS A 152 4.40 7.28 6.23
C LYS A 152 4.82 5.86 5.79
N SER A 153 6.13 5.62 5.67
CA SER A 153 6.68 4.33 5.23
C SER A 153 6.80 3.27 6.33
N TRP A 154 6.73 3.65 7.62
CA TRP A 154 6.87 2.68 8.72
C TRP A 154 5.65 2.60 9.66
N ALA A 155 4.64 3.45 9.48
CA ALA A 155 3.46 3.46 10.35
C ALA A 155 2.68 2.13 10.34
N ALA A 156 2.59 1.47 9.18
CA ALA A 156 1.97 0.16 9.08
C ALA A 156 2.77 -0.92 9.84
N ALA A 157 4.09 -0.82 9.82
CA ALA A 157 4.97 -1.72 10.57
C ALA A 157 4.79 -1.57 12.09
N ASP A 158 4.64 -0.32 12.55
CA ASP A 158 4.32 -0.03 13.96
C ASP A 158 2.95 -0.61 14.35
N ALA A 159 1.94 -0.44 13.51
CA ALA A 159 0.61 -0.99 13.72
C ALA A 159 0.59 -2.53 13.74
N SER A 160 1.26 -3.17 12.78
CA SER A 160 1.38 -4.63 12.69
C SER A 160 2.12 -5.20 13.91
N LYS A 161 3.26 -4.62 14.28
CA LYS A 161 4.01 -4.95 15.48
C LYS A 161 3.14 -4.85 16.73
N ARG A 162 2.43 -3.72 16.91
CA ARG A 162 1.56 -3.50 18.08
C ARG A 162 0.41 -4.49 18.15
N GLY A 163 -0.16 -4.87 16.99
CA GLY A 163 -1.18 -5.92 16.91
C GLY A 163 -0.67 -7.26 17.46
N ILE A 164 0.57 -7.64 17.15
CA ILE A 164 1.22 -8.86 17.69
C ILE A 164 1.43 -8.74 19.19
N GLU A 165 2.00 -7.63 19.68
CA GLU A 165 2.22 -7.40 21.12
C GLU A 165 0.92 -7.56 21.91
N LEU A 166 -0.16 -6.91 21.45
CA LEU A 166 -1.47 -7.03 22.09
C LEU A 166 -2.04 -8.45 22.02
N SER A 167 -1.76 -9.20 20.95
CA SER A 167 -2.17 -10.60 20.85
C SER A 167 -1.49 -11.47 21.91
N ILE A 168 -0.19 -11.26 22.11
CA ILE A 168 0.59 -12.00 23.11
C ILE A 168 0.12 -11.63 24.52
N ILE A 169 -0.06 -10.35 24.82
CA ILE A 169 -0.58 -9.88 26.11
C ILE A 169 -1.95 -10.49 26.39
N SER A 170 -2.84 -10.47 25.40
CA SER A 170 -4.21 -11.01 25.53
C SER A 170 -4.26 -12.52 25.78
N SER A 171 -3.18 -13.25 25.48
CA SER A 171 -3.09 -14.68 25.78
C SER A 171 -2.95 -14.97 27.28
N TYR A 172 -2.54 -13.96 28.07
CA TYR A 172 -2.37 -14.05 29.52
C TYR A 172 -3.46 -13.32 30.30
N GLN A 173 -4.47 -12.80 29.61
CA GLN A 173 -5.62 -12.12 30.24
C GLN A 173 -6.85 -13.02 30.24
N ASP A 174 -7.70 -12.86 31.23
CA ASP A 174 -9.00 -13.56 31.32
C ASP A 174 -10.18 -12.61 31.00
N GLU A 175 -10.00 -11.31 31.20
CA GLU A 175 -11.05 -10.31 31.05
C GLU A 175 -11.41 -10.08 29.58
N ILE A 176 -12.72 -10.04 29.32
CA ILE A 176 -13.31 -9.56 28.06
C ILE A 176 -14.09 -8.30 28.36
N TYR A 177 -13.74 -7.22 27.68
CA TYR A 177 -14.43 -5.94 27.82
C TYR A 177 -15.64 -5.88 26.89
N GLU A 178 -16.82 -6.24 27.40
CA GLU A 178 -18.01 -6.51 26.59
C GLU A 178 -18.49 -5.30 25.76
N SER A 179 -18.33 -4.09 26.26
CA SER A 179 -18.88 -2.87 25.66
C SER A 179 -17.81 -1.89 25.12
N VAL A 180 -16.53 -2.32 25.00
CA VAL A 180 -15.45 -1.41 24.60
C VAL A 180 -15.68 -0.77 23.22
N GLN A 181 -16.42 -1.43 22.36
CA GLN A 181 -16.71 -0.90 21.03
C GLN A 181 -17.76 0.22 21.09
N ASN A 182 -18.89 0.00 21.75
CA ASN A 182 -20.13 0.76 21.61
C ASN A 182 -20.69 1.33 22.92
N GLU A 183 -19.88 1.44 23.98
CA GLU A 183 -20.30 2.09 25.21
C GLU A 183 -20.47 3.61 24.97
N ASP A 184 -21.59 4.17 25.49
CA ASP A 184 -22.04 5.52 25.15
C ASP A 184 -21.05 6.65 25.51
N LYS A 185 -20.23 6.49 26.52
CA LYS A 185 -19.30 7.52 27.01
C LYS A 185 -17.85 7.18 26.75
N TRP A 186 -17.47 5.93 26.92
CA TRP A 186 -16.09 5.46 26.90
C TRP A 186 -15.80 4.51 25.75
N GLY A 187 -16.80 4.19 24.92
CA GLY A 187 -16.68 3.29 23.80
C GLY A 187 -15.84 3.86 22.65
N PHE A 188 -15.27 2.95 21.85
CA PHE A 188 -14.45 3.29 20.68
C PHE A 188 -15.25 4.12 19.66
N GLU A 189 -16.47 3.71 19.35
CA GLU A 189 -17.31 4.36 18.33
C GLU A 189 -17.67 5.80 18.73
N THR A 190 -17.98 6.01 19.98
CA THR A 190 -18.28 7.35 20.53
C THR A 190 -17.07 8.28 20.46
N ASN A 191 -15.89 7.78 20.84
CA ASN A 191 -14.71 8.64 20.99
C ASN A 191 -13.89 8.80 19.70
N PHE A 192 -13.97 7.84 18.77
CA PHE A 192 -13.15 7.85 17.56
C PHE A 192 -13.93 7.90 16.25
N LEU A 193 -15.21 7.49 16.24
CA LEU A 193 -15.99 7.38 15.01
C LEU A 193 -17.22 8.31 14.97
N ASP A 194 -17.27 9.31 15.84
CA ASP A 194 -18.40 10.25 15.90
C ASP A 194 -19.77 9.52 15.97
N ASN A 195 -19.84 8.49 16.81
CA ASN A 195 -20.96 7.56 16.97
C ASN A 195 -21.31 6.75 15.71
N SER A 196 -20.43 6.66 14.73
CA SER A 196 -20.60 5.75 13.59
C SER A 196 -20.15 4.34 13.97
N GLU A 197 -20.85 3.33 13.46
CA GLU A 197 -20.53 1.93 13.71
C GLU A 197 -19.18 1.53 13.08
N LEU A 198 -18.34 0.83 13.84
CA LEU A 198 -17.19 0.10 13.32
C LEU A 198 -17.67 -1.27 12.82
N GLY A 199 -17.92 -1.38 11.54
CA GLY A 199 -18.47 -2.60 10.97
C GLY A 199 -17.75 -3.06 9.71
N PHE A 200 -17.96 -4.32 9.37
CA PHE A 200 -17.55 -4.86 8.08
C PHE A 200 -18.52 -4.40 7.00
N GLY A 201 -17.99 -3.83 5.93
CA GLY A 201 -18.80 -3.43 4.79
C GLY A 201 -19.26 -4.60 3.90
N LYS A 202 -18.72 -5.80 4.15
CA LYS A 202 -19.03 -7.03 3.44
C LYS A 202 -18.62 -8.25 4.27
N ASP A 203 -19.29 -9.37 4.05
CA ASP A 203 -18.90 -10.66 4.63
C ASP A 203 -17.48 -11.08 4.22
N LEU A 204 -16.76 -11.74 5.11
CA LEU A 204 -15.39 -12.19 4.92
C LEU A 204 -15.36 -13.47 4.04
N ASN A 205 -15.24 -13.32 2.73
CA ASN A 205 -15.39 -14.41 1.75
C ASN A 205 -14.45 -14.34 0.54
N ASN A 206 -13.21 -13.93 0.73
CA ASN A 206 -12.18 -13.81 -0.32
C ASN A 206 -12.48 -12.74 -1.39
N TRP A 207 -13.38 -11.81 -1.13
CA TRP A 207 -13.72 -10.76 -2.07
C TRP A 207 -12.62 -9.69 -2.15
N VAL A 208 -12.00 -9.34 -1.02
CA VAL A 208 -10.95 -8.33 -0.97
C VAL A 208 -9.73 -8.77 -1.76
N ILE A 209 -9.24 -10.01 -1.55
CA ILE A 209 -8.07 -10.53 -2.26
C ILE A 209 -8.28 -10.59 -3.78
N GLN A 210 -9.52 -10.81 -4.24
CA GLN A 210 -9.86 -10.78 -5.66
C GLN A 210 -9.90 -9.36 -6.24
N ASN A 211 -10.15 -8.36 -5.40
CA ASN A 211 -10.33 -6.96 -5.80
C ASN A 211 -9.18 -6.04 -5.39
N VAL A 212 -8.12 -6.58 -4.82
CA VAL A 212 -6.91 -5.80 -4.52
C VAL A 212 -6.27 -5.28 -5.81
N LEU A 213 -5.70 -4.09 -5.74
CA LEU A 213 -5.07 -3.39 -6.86
C LEU A 213 -3.56 -3.64 -6.85
N PHE A 214 -2.98 -3.98 -7.99
CA PHE A 214 -1.53 -4.19 -8.11
C PHE A 214 -0.84 -2.91 -8.58
N LYS A 215 0.15 -2.42 -7.87
CA LYS A 215 1.08 -1.43 -8.39
C LYS A 215 2.13 -2.16 -9.23
N VAL A 216 1.98 -2.18 -10.53
CA VAL A 216 2.79 -3.00 -11.44
C VAL A 216 3.90 -2.17 -12.08
N LEU A 217 3.54 -1.08 -12.72
CA LEU A 217 4.46 -0.29 -13.54
C LEU A 217 5.21 0.77 -12.73
N PHE A 218 4.50 1.53 -11.88
CA PHE A 218 5.00 2.76 -11.28
C PHE A 218 4.94 2.71 -9.75
N PRO A 219 5.97 3.21 -9.05
CA PRO A 219 5.94 3.47 -7.61
C PRO A 219 5.19 4.80 -7.34
N ALA A 220 3.89 4.86 -7.64
CA ALA A 220 3.05 6.04 -7.52
C ALA A 220 1.85 5.75 -6.61
N GLU A 221 1.34 6.78 -5.93
CA GLU A 221 0.07 6.67 -5.23
C GLU A 221 -1.03 6.24 -6.20
N PHE A 222 -1.95 5.34 -5.76
CA PHE A 222 -2.76 4.56 -6.70
C PHE A 222 -3.76 5.41 -7.49
N HIS A 223 -4.29 6.49 -6.91
CA HIS A 223 -5.20 7.38 -7.62
C HIS A 223 -4.56 8.09 -8.81
N GLY A 224 -3.22 8.20 -8.82
CA GLY A 224 -2.45 8.78 -9.92
C GLY A 224 -1.98 7.79 -10.98
N GLN A 225 -2.14 6.47 -10.80
CA GLN A 225 -1.59 5.45 -11.71
C GLN A 225 -2.09 5.64 -13.16
N SER A 226 -3.39 5.81 -13.38
CA SER A 226 -3.96 6.02 -14.71
C SER A 226 -3.58 7.38 -15.32
N ALA A 227 -3.34 8.41 -14.49
CA ALA A 227 -2.80 9.68 -14.99
C ALA A 227 -1.35 9.53 -15.48
N VAL A 228 -0.53 8.72 -14.79
CA VAL A 228 0.83 8.42 -15.22
C VAL A 228 0.81 7.62 -16.52
N GLU A 229 -0.07 6.63 -16.68
CA GLU A 229 -0.24 5.92 -17.96
C GLU A 229 -0.59 6.88 -19.09
N ALA A 230 -1.61 7.74 -18.92
CA ALA A 230 -2.01 8.74 -19.91
C ALA A 230 -0.87 9.74 -20.25
N ALA A 231 -0.10 10.15 -19.25
CA ALA A 231 1.05 11.04 -19.45
C ALA A 231 2.17 10.38 -20.28
N ILE A 232 2.40 9.08 -20.07
CA ILE A 232 3.39 8.32 -20.87
C ILE A 232 2.97 8.23 -22.34
N GLU A 233 1.67 7.99 -22.62
CA GLU A 233 1.16 7.99 -23.98
C GLU A 233 1.35 9.35 -24.68
N LEU A 234 1.28 10.45 -23.96
CA LEU A 234 1.48 11.80 -24.48
C LEU A 234 2.94 12.26 -24.48
N SER A 235 3.87 11.49 -23.92
CA SER A 235 5.26 11.92 -23.67
C SER A 235 6.00 12.30 -24.96
N ASP A 236 5.86 11.53 -26.05
CA ASP A 236 6.54 11.81 -27.32
C ASP A 236 6.03 13.11 -27.94
N GLU A 237 4.71 13.31 -28.04
CA GLU A 237 4.10 14.56 -28.53
C GLU A 237 4.52 15.75 -27.66
N PHE A 238 4.46 15.58 -26.33
CA PHE A 238 4.87 16.59 -25.38
C PHE A 238 6.31 17.05 -25.58
N ASN A 239 7.27 16.11 -25.69
CA ASN A 239 8.68 16.43 -25.82
C ASN A 239 9.02 17.08 -27.17
N GLN A 240 8.32 16.74 -28.25
CA GLN A 240 8.45 17.40 -29.55
C GLN A 240 7.96 18.86 -29.51
N ASN A 241 6.99 19.18 -28.65
CA ASN A 241 6.35 20.47 -28.59
C ASN A 241 6.58 21.23 -27.26
N ILE A 242 7.53 20.80 -26.43
CA ILE A 242 7.75 21.33 -25.07
C ILE A 242 7.95 22.87 -25.05
N ASN A 243 8.56 23.44 -26.08
CA ASN A 243 8.80 24.90 -26.19
C ASN A 243 7.50 25.68 -26.44
N LYS A 244 6.41 25.01 -26.86
CA LYS A 244 5.11 25.63 -27.11
C LYS A 244 4.15 25.43 -25.93
N LEU A 245 4.58 24.75 -24.86
CA LEU A 245 3.74 24.42 -23.74
C LEU A 245 3.18 25.65 -23.04
N GLU A 246 1.86 25.78 -23.00
CA GLU A 246 1.14 26.71 -22.12
C GLU A 246 0.84 26.03 -20.78
N LYS A 247 0.04 24.97 -20.78
CA LYS A 247 -0.36 24.21 -19.59
C LYS A 247 -0.72 22.77 -19.90
N VAL A 248 -0.82 21.95 -18.85
CA VAL A 248 -1.37 20.59 -18.90
C VAL A 248 -2.59 20.54 -17.98
N ASN A 249 -3.71 20.01 -18.46
CA ASN A 249 -4.92 19.79 -17.69
C ASN A 249 -5.05 18.30 -17.34
N ILE A 250 -5.30 18.01 -16.06
CA ILE A 250 -5.64 16.69 -15.56
C ILE A 250 -7.09 16.75 -15.07
N TYR A 251 -7.90 15.81 -15.54
CA TYR A 251 -9.25 15.58 -15.05
C TYR A 251 -9.27 14.28 -14.27
N THR A 252 -9.77 14.30 -13.04
CA THR A 252 -9.68 13.17 -12.11
C THR A 252 -10.90 13.08 -11.20
N HIS A 253 -10.96 12.07 -10.35
CA HIS A 253 -12.01 11.89 -9.33
C HIS A 253 -11.69 12.63 -8.01
N GLU A 254 -12.71 12.91 -7.18
CA GLU A 254 -12.61 13.65 -5.92
C GLU A 254 -11.50 13.12 -4.99
N PRO A 255 -11.38 11.80 -4.74
CA PRO A 255 -10.30 11.32 -3.87
C PRO A 255 -8.89 11.71 -4.33
N ALA A 256 -8.60 11.71 -5.62
CA ALA A 256 -7.31 12.16 -6.14
C ALA A 256 -7.09 13.66 -5.88
N VAL A 257 -8.09 14.49 -6.16
CA VAL A 257 -8.02 15.94 -5.87
C VAL A 257 -7.71 16.19 -4.41
N ARG A 258 -8.40 15.50 -3.50
CA ARG A 258 -8.27 15.70 -2.05
C ARG A 258 -6.96 15.19 -1.47
N ILE A 259 -6.38 14.12 -2.05
CA ILE A 259 -5.24 13.41 -1.43
C ILE A 259 -3.92 13.75 -2.08
N ILE A 260 -3.88 13.80 -3.41
CA ILE A 260 -2.64 13.87 -4.18
C ILE A 260 -2.52 15.09 -5.09
N SER A 261 -3.54 15.97 -5.21
CA SER A 261 -3.34 17.27 -5.86
C SER A 261 -2.72 18.23 -4.86
N ASN A 262 -1.46 18.59 -5.08
CA ASN A 262 -0.71 19.42 -4.17
C ASN A 262 0.23 20.37 -4.93
N LYS A 263 -0.08 21.66 -4.89
CA LYS A 263 0.74 22.74 -5.47
C LYS A 263 1.78 23.32 -4.52
N ASP A 264 1.80 22.89 -3.26
CA ASP A 264 2.72 23.37 -2.24
C ASP A 264 4.18 22.96 -2.50
N ILE A 265 5.08 23.45 -1.66
CA ILE A 265 6.49 23.05 -1.73
C ILE A 265 6.63 21.58 -1.30
N LEU A 266 7.11 20.75 -2.22
CA LEU A 266 7.37 19.35 -1.96
C LEU A 266 8.76 19.19 -1.33
N LYS A 267 8.80 18.89 -0.02
CA LYS A 267 10.02 18.90 0.80
C LYS A 267 10.87 17.64 0.70
N ASN A 268 10.26 16.52 0.35
CA ASN A 268 10.93 15.22 0.36
C ASN A 268 10.27 14.24 -0.64
N ALA A 269 10.88 13.07 -0.83
CA ALA A 269 10.38 12.03 -1.73
C ALA A 269 8.94 11.58 -1.39
N SER A 270 8.59 11.56 -0.09
CA SER A 270 7.25 11.17 0.37
C SER A 270 6.16 12.21 0.08
N ASP A 271 6.53 13.48 -0.14
CA ASP A 271 5.62 14.49 -0.68
C ASP A 271 5.42 14.30 -2.19
N ARG A 272 6.52 13.99 -2.89
CA ARG A 272 6.54 13.90 -4.36
C ARG A 272 5.81 12.69 -4.90
N ASP A 273 5.89 11.54 -4.25
CA ASP A 273 5.16 10.32 -4.64
C ASP A 273 3.64 10.40 -4.35
N HIS A 274 3.19 11.47 -3.67
CA HIS A 274 1.80 11.84 -3.41
C HIS A 274 1.44 13.21 -4.01
N SER A 275 2.15 13.65 -5.05
CA SER A 275 1.78 14.81 -5.86
C SER A 275 1.45 14.39 -7.29
N LEU A 276 0.17 14.46 -7.67
CA LEU A 276 -0.30 14.10 -9.00
C LEU A 276 0.42 14.93 -10.07
N GLU A 277 0.60 16.21 -9.80
CA GLU A 277 1.29 17.15 -10.69
C GLU A 277 2.76 16.76 -10.88
N TYR A 278 3.44 16.28 -9.81
CA TYR A 278 4.83 15.85 -9.90
C TYR A 278 4.96 14.53 -10.70
N MET A 279 4.11 13.56 -10.40
CA MET A 279 4.10 12.25 -11.06
C MET A 279 3.84 12.39 -12.56
N VAL A 280 2.84 13.17 -12.95
CA VAL A 280 2.51 13.45 -14.35
C VAL A 280 3.63 14.26 -15.04
N ALA A 281 4.23 15.24 -14.36
CA ALA A 281 5.38 15.97 -14.92
C ALA A 281 6.57 15.06 -15.22
N ALA A 282 6.88 14.14 -14.31
CA ALA A 282 7.96 13.17 -14.53
C ALA A 282 7.64 12.25 -15.72
N ALA A 283 6.41 11.72 -15.78
CA ALA A 283 5.96 10.85 -16.85
C ALA A 283 5.99 11.51 -18.23
N LEU A 284 5.52 12.75 -18.35
CA LEU A 284 5.57 13.53 -19.60
C LEU A 284 7.02 13.78 -20.08
N LEU A 285 7.93 14.12 -19.15
CA LEU A 285 9.31 14.44 -19.50
C LEU A 285 10.13 13.22 -19.90
N TYR A 286 9.89 12.07 -19.30
CA TYR A 286 10.77 10.91 -19.37
C TYR A 286 10.14 9.66 -19.97
N GLY A 287 8.83 9.66 -20.27
CA GLY A 287 8.11 8.46 -20.74
C GLY A 287 8.09 7.31 -19.73
N ASP A 288 8.39 7.58 -18.45
CA ASP A 288 8.46 6.60 -17.38
C ASP A 288 8.34 7.30 -16.01
N LEU A 289 8.10 6.51 -14.95
CA LEU A 289 8.12 6.99 -13.58
C LEU A 289 8.81 5.97 -12.68
N LYS A 290 9.99 6.35 -12.15
CA LYS A 290 10.81 5.52 -11.27
C LYS A 290 10.96 6.17 -9.91
N TYR A 291 11.26 5.36 -8.87
CA TYR A 291 11.42 5.88 -7.51
C TYR A 291 12.58 6.88 -7.38
N GLU A 292 13.65 6.72 -8.18
CA GLU A 292 14.79 7.64 -8.19
C GLU A 292 14.39 9.06 -8.61
N MET A 293 13.33 9.20 -9.42
CA MET A 293 12.84 10.51 -9.87
C MET A 293 12.22 11.35 -8.74
N TYR A 294 11.90 10.72 -7.61
CA TYR A 294 11.43 11.43 -6.42
C TYR A 294 12.56 12.02 -5.57
N GLU A 295 13.81 11.59 -5.78
CA GLU A 295 14.96 12.09 -5.02
C GLU A 295 15.49 13.40 -5.59
N GLU A 296 15.99 14.30 -4.72
CA GLU A 296 16.59 15.57 -5.13
C GLU A 296 17.89 15.38 -5.93
N SER A 297 18.55 14.26 -5.74
CA SER A 297 19.75 13.86 -6.49
C SER A 297 19.47 13.46 -7.94
N PHE A 298 18.20 13.28 -8.33
CA PHE A 298 17.85 12.96 -9.71
C PHE A 298 18.18 14.13 -10.63
N GLN A 299 18.95 13.89 -11.68
CA GLN A 299 19.46 14.94 -12.59
C GLN A 299 18.34 15.79 -13.23
N GLY A 300 17.13 15.23 -13.36
CA GLY A 300 15.95 15.91 -13.92
C GLY A 300 15.06 16.61 -12.89
N PHE A 301 15.42 16.60 -11.62
CA PHE A 301 14.59 17.08 -10.52
C PHE A 301 14.01 18.50 -10.74
N GLU A 302 14.86 19.47 -11.12
CA GLU A 302 14.42 20.83 -11.37
C GLU A 302 13.49 20.96 -12.59
N LYS A 303 13.70 20.14 -13.63
CA LYS A 303 12.81 20.14 -14.80
C LYS A 303 11.40 19.68 -14.41
N ILE A 304 11.30 18.62 -13.60
CA ILE A 304 10.03 18.11 -13.10
C ILE A 304 9.34 19.18 -12.24
N ASN A 305 10.07 19.80 -11.29
CA ASN A 305 9.52 20.85 -10.44
C ASN A 305 9.04 22.09 -11.20
N ASN A 306 9.68 22.42 -12.30
CA ASN A 306 9.25 23.56 -13.13
C ASN A 306 8.03 23.21 -13.97
N LEU A 307 7.96 22.00 -14.53
CA LEU A 307 6.81 21.54 -15.32
C LEU A 307 5.55 21.40 -14.44
N ARG A 308 5.65 20.81 -13.23
CA ARG A 308 4.48 20.62 -12.36
C ARG A 308 3.71 21.91 -12.04
N LYS A 309 4.38 23.08 -12.07
CA LYS A 309 3.75 24.38 -11.84
C LYS A 309 2.77 24.75 -12.97
N LYS A 310 2.94 24.17 -14.16
CA LYS A 310 2.06 24.34 -15.32
C LYS A 310 0.95 23.28 -15.42
N ILE A 311 0.85 22.38 -14.46
CA ILE A 311 -0.14 21.31 -14.43
C ILE A 311 -1.31 21.72 -13.53
N PHE A 312 -2.53 21.57 -14.04
CA PHE A 312 -3.78 21.94 -13.37
C PHE A 312 -4.66 20.72 -13.22
N VAL A 313 -5.14 20.49 -12.01
CA VAL A 313 -6.00 19.35 -11.65
C VAL A 313 -7.42 19.84 -11.43
N THR A 314 -8.38 19.15 -12.07
CA THR A 314 -9.81 19.47 -11.97
C THR A 314 -10.58 18.17 -11.72
N GLU A 315 -11.58 18.23 -10.83
CA GLU A 315 -12.50 17.13 -10.65
C GLU A 315 -13.38 16.96 -11.89
N GLU A 316 -13.50 15.71 -12.37
CA GLU A 316 -14.51 15.29 -13.33
C GLU A 316 -15.64 14.55 -12.55
N PRO A 317 -16.83 15.14 -12.41
CA PRO A 317 -17.89 14.56 -11.58
C PRO A 317 -18.32 13.14 -11.99
N GLN A 318 -18.20 12.80 -13.28
CA GLN A 318 -18.50 11.45 -13.72
C GLN A 318 -17.47 10.44 -13.22
N PHE A 319 -16.17 10.80 -13.18
CA PHE A 319 -15.12 9.94 -12.64
C PHE A 319 -15.32 9.70 -11.13
N THR A 320 -15.76 10.73 -10.39
CA THR A 320 -16.10 10.60 -8.97
C THR A 320 -17.27 9.63 -8.75
N LYS A 321 -18.33 9.73 -9.56
CA LYS A 321 -19.48 8.79 -9.51
C LYS A 321 -19.04 7.35 -9.77
N ASP A 322 -18.21 7.15 -10.77
CA ASP A 322 -17.76 5.82 -11.18
C ASP A 322 -16.77 5.21 -10.19
N TYR A 323 -15.96 6.04 -9.51
CA TYR A 323 -15.09 5.62 -8.41
C TYR A 323 -15.89 5.05 -7.21
N TYR A 324 -16.94 5.75 -6.79
CA TYR A 324 -17.78 5.30 -5.67
C TYR A 324 -18.83 4.26 -6.05
N ASN A 325 -19.04 3.99 -7.34
CA ASN A 325 -19.93 2.93 -7.80
C ASN A 325 -19.32 1.56 -7.52
N PHE A 326 -19.97 0.77 -6.65
CA PHE A 326 -19.45 -0.51 -6.19
C PHE A 326 -19.20 -1.53 -7.33
N SER A 327 -19.98 -1.46 -8.41
CA SER A 327 -19.83 -2.35 -9.57
C SER A 327 -18.75 -1.90 -10.57
N LYS A 328 -18.40 -0.61 -10.59
CA LYS A 328 -17.40 -0.03 -11.49
C LYS A 328 -16.04 0.10 -10.83
N ARG A 329 -15.98 0.88 -9.73
CA ARG A 329 -14.75 1.18 -8.98
C ARG A 329 -13.63 1.70 -9.88
N HIS A 330 -13.97 2.50 -10.88
CA HIS A 330 -13.02 3.04 -11.82
C HIS A 330 -12.08 4.05 -11.13
N ILE A 331 -10.85 4.13 -11.61
CA ILE A 331 -9.83 5.07 -11.14
C ILE A 331 -9.42 5.92 -12.34
N SER A 332 -10.41 6.59 -12.90
CA SER A 332 -10.27 7.28 -14.17
C SER A 332 -9.48 8.57 -14.03
N ASN A 333 -8.57 8.78 -14.96
CA ASN A 333 -7.89 10.05 -15.18
C ASN A 333 -7.85 10.37 -16.67
N SER A 334 -7.92 11.66 -17.01
CA SER A 334 -7.67 12.14 -18.37
C SER A 334 -6.64 13.25 -18.38
N ILE A 335 -5.82 13.30 -19.41
CA ILE A 335 -4.82 14.36 -19.62
C ILE A 335 -4.99 14.96 -21.01
N GLU A 336 -4.87 16.27 -21.11
CA GLU A 336 -4.70 17.02 -22.34
C GLU A 336 -3.64 18.10 -22.17
N ILE A 337 -2.94 18.44 -23.24
CA ILE A 337 -1.89 19.45 -23.28
C ILE A 337 -2.40 20.63 -24.09
N VAL A 338 -2.28 21.84 -23.55
CA VAL A 338 -2.62 23.09 -24.23
C VAL A 338 -1.34 23.79 -24.64
N TYR A 339 -1.26 24.22 -25.90
CA TYR A 339 -0.11 24.92 -26.48
C TYR A 339 -0.36 26.43 -26.66
N ASN A 340 0.69 27.21 -26.72
CA ASN A 340 0.64 28.67 -26.83
C ASN A 340 -0.04 29.19 -28.12
N ASP A 341 -0.17 28.35 -29.14
CA ASP A 341 -0.91 28.64 -30.36
C ASP A 341 -2.41 28.26 -30.25
N ASN A 342 -2.90 27.95 -29.05
CA ASN A 342 -4.23 27.50 -28.73
C ASN A 342 -4.57 26.10 -29.31
N SER A 343 -3.60 25.38 -29.88
CA SER A 343 -3.81 23.98 -30.20
C SER A 343 -3.85 23.13 -28.91
N ILE A 344 -4.57 22.01 -28.97
CA ILE A 344 -4.73 21.08 -27.84
C ILE A 344 -4.40 19.68 -28.35
N SER A 345 -3.66 18.91 -27.56
CA SER A 345 -3.39 17.49 -27.83
C SER A 345 -4.67 16.66 -27.84
N GLU A 346 -4.59 15.43 -28.30
CA GLU A 346 -5.63 14.46 -28.00
C GLU A 346 -5.80 14.34 -26.47
N LYS A 347 -7.05 14.21 -26.02
CA LYS A 347 -7.38 13.96 -24.60
C LYS A 347 -7.30 12.46 -24.34
N ILE A 348 -6.21 12.02 -23.72
CA ILE A 348 -6.03 10.61 -23.36
C ILE A 348 -6.75 10.33 -22.04
N THR A 349 -7.63 9.32 -22.06
CA THR A 349 -8.41 8.87 -20.89
C THR A 349 -8.11 7.42 -20.58
N ILE A 350 -7.63 7.15 -19.37
CA ILE A 350 -7.43 5.80 -18.82
C ILE A 350 -8.45 5.59 -17.71
N GLU A 351 -9.44 4.74 -17.94
CA GLU A 351 -10.48 4.44 -16.93
C GLU A 351 -9.95 3.62 -15.77
N ASN A 352 -9.10 2.64 -16.05
CA ASN A 352 -8.53 1.76 -15.06
C ASN A 352 -7.04 1.55 -15.34
N PRO A 353 -6.16 1.77 -14.35
CA PRO A 353 -4.72 1.56 -14.53
C PRO A 353 -4.39 0.06 -14.62
N ILE A 354 -3.23 -0.27 -15.20
CA ILE A 354 -2.68 -1.63 -15.12
C ILE A 354 -2.55 -2.03 -13.65
N GLY A 355 -3.09 -3.21 -13.32
CA GLY A 355 -3.19 -3.68 -11.93
C GLY A 355 -4.59 -3.59 -11.34
N HIS A 356 -5.52 -2.89 -11.98
CA HIS A 356 -6.94 -2.96 -11.67
C HIS A 356 -7.50 -4.37 -11.99
N PRO A 357 -8.50 -4.90 -11.26
CA PRO A 357 -9.08 -6.21 -11.52
C PRO A 357 -9.55 -6.43 -12.96
N SER A 358 -10.09 -5.40 -13.64
CA SER A 358 -10.52 -5.49 -15.04
C SER A 358 -9.37 -5.66 -16.03
N ARG A 359 -8.13 -5.31 -15.63
CA ARG A 359 -6.90 -5.43 -16.46
C ARG A 359 -5.91 -6.46 -15.89
N ARG A 360 -6.40 -7.46 -15.16
CA ARG A 360 -5.58 -8.48 -14.51
C ARG A 360 -4.75 -9.29 -15.50
N ALA A 361 -5.31 -9.59 -16.65
CA ALA A 361 -4.62 -10.34 -17.71
C ALA A 361 -3.38 -9.60 -18.25
N GLU A 362 -3.44 -8.27 -18.33
CA GLU A 362 -2.30 -7.42 -18.71
C GLU A 362 -1.28 -7.31 -17.56
N ALA A 363 -1.76 -7.22 -16.32
CA ALA A 363 -0.92 -6.99 -15.16
C ALA A 363 -0.04 -8.19 -14.78
N VAL A 364 -0.56 -9.42 -14.88
CA VAL A 364 0.13 -10.63 -14.39
C VAL A 364 1.48 -10.87 -15.07
N PRO A 365 1.65 -10.80 -16.40
CA PRO A 365 2.97 -10.94 -17.04
C PRO A 365 3.96 -9.88 -16.56
N LEU A 366 3.51 -8.64 -16.38
CA LEU A 366 4.34 -7.51 -15.95
C LEU A 366 4.80 -7.61 -14.49
N MET A 367 4.17 -8.44 -13.68
CA MET A 367 4.61 -8.71 -12.30
C MET A 367 5.97 -9.40 -12.26
N LYS A 368 6.28 -10.29 -13.23
CA LYS A 368 7.62 -10.88 -13.36
C LYS A 368 8.66 -9.80 -13.65
N GLU A 369 8.37 -8.90 -14.57
CA GLU A 369 9.28 -7.78 -14.91
C GLU A 369 9.53 -6.87 -13.72
N LYS A 370 8.45 -6.53 -12.97
CA LYS A 370 8.56 -5.77 -11.72
C LYS A 370 9.48 -6.50 -10.72
N PHE A 371 9.26 -7.79 -10.52
CA PHE A 371 10.09 -8.59 -9.60
C PHE A 371 11.56 -8.55 -10.04
N LEU A 372 11.87 -8.89 -11.29
CA LEU A 372 13.24 -8.89 -11.83
C LEU A 372 13.91 -7.53 -11.68
N ARG A 373 13.19 -6.43 -11.97
CA ARG A 373 13.69 -5.07 -11.80
C ARG A 373 14.05 -4.73 -10.36
N ASN A 374 13.19 -5.13 -9.41
CA ASN A 374 13.38 -4.79 -8.01
C ASN A 374 14.49 -5.60 -7.32
N VAL A 375 14.71 -6.83 -7.75
CA VAL A 375 15.74 -7.70 -7.13
C VAL A 375 17.09 -7.68 -7.83
N LYS A 376 17.26 -6.92 -8.91
CA LYS A 376 18.51 -6.85 -9.71
C LYS A 376 19.76 -6.45 -8.92
N SER A 377 19.59 -5.77 -7.79
CA SER A 377 20.68 -5.40 -6.88
C SER A 377 21.07 -6.54 -5.93
N ILE A 378 20.27 -7.61 -5.87
CA ILE A 378 20.43 -8.75 -4.96
C ILE A 378 20.83 -9.99 -5.75
N PHE A 379 20.18 -10.23 -6.89
CA PHE A 379 20.39 -11.38 -7.77
C PHE A 379 20.75 -10.93 -9.18
N ASP A 380 21.53 -11.74 -9.88
CA ASP A 380 21.61 -11.63 -11.34
C ASP A 380 20.28 -12.04 -12.01
N THR A 381 20.16 -11.81 -13.31
CA THR A 381 18.89 -12.01 -14.02
C THR A 381 18.47 -13.49 -14.07
N GLU A 382 19.41 -14.42 -14.19
CA GLU A 382 19.15 -15.86 -14.27
C GLU A 382 18.62 -16.35 -12.92
N LYS A 383 19.32 -16.02 -11.83
CA LYS A 383 18.91 -16.36 -10.47
C LYS A 383 17.58 -15.73 -10.07
N ALA A 384 17.36 -14.47 -10.42
CA ALA A 384 16.09 -13.79 -10.16
C ALA A 384 14.92 -14.49 -10.89
N SER A 385 15.12 -14.93 -12.15
CA SER A 385 14.10 -15.68 -12.88
C SER A 385 13.83 -17.05 -12.26
N GLU A 386 14.87 -17.77 -11.81
CA GLU A 386 14.74 -19.04 -11.09
C GLU A 386 13.92 -18.89 -9.80
N VAL A 387 14.22 -17.87 -9.00
CA VAL A 387 13.47 -17.55 -7.76
C VAL A 387 12.00 -17.28 -8.06
N TRP A 388 11.73 -16.46 -9.07
CA TRP A 388 10.36 -16.19 -9.51
C TRP A 388 9.62 -17.47 -9.88
N ASP A 389 10.24 -18.28 -10.74
CA ASP A 389 9.61 -19.51 -11.25
C ASP A 389 9.38 -20.53 -10.12
N LYS A 390 10.25 -20.61 -9.12
CA LYS A 390 10.02 -21.42 -7.92
C LYS A 390 8.83 -20.91 -7.10
N ILE A 391 8.72 -19.60 -6.88
CA ILE A 391 7.63 -19.02 -6.08
C ILE A 391 6.27 -19.25 -6.76
N ILE A 392 6.14 -18.97 -8.06
CA ILE A 392 4.83 -19.08 -8.73
C ILE A 392 4.39 -20.55 -8.95
N ASN A 393 5.32 -21.50 -8.88
CA ASN A 393 5.04 -22.93 -9.00
C ASN A 393 4.80 -23.65 -7.66
N LEU A 394 4.84 -22.94 -6.52
CA LEU A 394 4.50 -23.50 -5.22
C LEU A 394 3.10 -24.08 -5.23
N LYS A 395 2.98 -25.30 -4.75
CA LYS A 395 1.70 -25.99 -4.62
C LYS A 395 1.14 -25.80 -3.22
N LYS A 396 -0.18 -25.81 -3.12
CA LYS A 396 -0.90 -25.64 -1.85
C LYS A 396 -0.43 -26.60 -0.74
N ASP A 397 -0.04 -27.83 -1.11
CA ASP A 397 0.36 -28.88 -0.18
C ASP A 397 1.87 -28.93 0.07
N ASP A 398 2.67 -28.09 -0.58
CA ASP A 398 4.11 -28.01 -0.32
C ASP A 398 4.36 -27.64 1.15
N ASN A 399 5.42 -28.23 1.72
CA ASN A 399 5.88 -27.80 3.04
C ASN A 399 6.31 -26.31 2.96
N LEU A 400 5.88 -25.53 3.92
CA LEU A 400 6.13 -24.07 3.91
C LEU A 400 7.62 -23.72 3.96
N ASN A 401 8.47 -24.62 4.47
CA ASN A 401 9.92 -24.43 4.43
C ASN A 401 10.48 -24.33 3.02
N VAL A 402 9.81 -24.93 2.02
CA VAL A 402 10.20 -24.73 0.61
C VAL A 402 10.13 -23.26 0.23
N PHE A 403 9.06 -22.58 0.63
CA PHE A 403 8.91 -21.13 0.39
C PHE A 403 9.98 -20.32 1.14
N PHE A 404 10.21 -20.60 2.41
CA PHE A 404 11.23 -19.88 3.19
C PHE A 404 12.64 -20.10 2.64
N ASN A 405 12.98 -21.32 2.25
CA ASN A 405 14.28 -21.63 1.67
C ASN A 405 14.50 -20.88 0.34
N ILE A 406 13.46 -20.74 -0.50
CA ILE A 406 13.54 -19.91 -1.71
C ILE A 406 13.93 -18.47 -1.38
N LEU A 407 13.45 -17.92 -0.27
CA LEU A 407 13.74 -16.53 0.15
C LEU A 407 15.11 -16.38 0.83
N ILE A 408 15.58 -17.40 1.56
CA ILE A 408 16.74 -17.31 2.47
C ILE A 408 18.01 -17.89 1.86
N GLU A 409 17.93 -19.04 1.18
CA GLU A 409 19.09 -19.81 0.71
C GLU A 409 19.66 -19.38 -0.64
N ASN A 410 19.05 -18.40 -1.28
CA ASN A 410 19.50 -17.95 -2.59
C ASN A 410 20.81 -17.11 -2.48
N GLU A 411 21.95 -17.76 -2.54
CA GLU A 411 23.26 -17.19 -2.86
C GLU A 411 23.60 -17.40 -4.33
#